data_7cfa48ce0a68b375c35c9c8b62c7e36c
#
_entry.id   7cfa48ce0a68b375c35c9c8b62c7e36c
#
_cell.length_a   1.000
_cell.length_b   1.000
_cell.length_c   1.000
_cell.angle_alpha   90.00
_cell.angle_beta   90.00
_cell.angle_gamma   90.00
#
_symmetry.space_group_name_H-M   'P 1'
#
loop_
_entity.id
_entity.type
_entity.pdbx_description
1 polymer ?
#
loop_
_entity_poly.entity_id
_entity_poly.type
_entity_poly.pdbx_seq_one_letter_code
_entity_poly.pdbx_strand_id
1 'polypeptide(L)'
;MSTASQDVETPRLSHLTNDMPVSCKREKAELCLKEKKMQIWRWDCEELGCYREKCSPKLTVFEDCFPRKIAMGDIDGCVEIKGKFLFFEWKSKGGSLLRSQEIMFDVLVKKSPDFTVFIVDGDSRTMEVNRFEIWNGNTRKKVEGDFSQLKKSIEDWARWADA
;
A
#
# COMPACT_ATOMS: atom_id res chain seq x y z
N MET A 1 7.51 -42.09 -35.93
CA MET A 1 6.64 -41.19 -35.15
C MET A 1 7.55 -40.15 -34.55
N SER A 2 7.55 -38.95 -35.16
CA SER A 2 8.48 -37.86 -34.86
C SER A 2 7.73 -36.86 -33.98
N THR A 3 8.21 -36.62 -32.76
CA THR A 3 7.69 -35.62 -31.85
C THR A 3 8.43 -34.32 -32.10
N ALA A 4 7.72 -33.34 -32.67
CA ALA A 4 8.21 -31.98 -32.83
C ALA A 4 8.16 -31.25 -31.49
N SER A 5 9.31 -30.81 -31.02
CA SER A 5 9.48 -29.87 -29.91
C SER A 5 9.09 -28.48 -30.41
N GLN A 6 8.12 -27.87 -29.77
CA GLN A 6 7.77 -26.46 -30.00
C GLN A 6 8.57 -25.60 -29.03
N ASP A 7 9.53 -24.86 -29.57
CA ASP A 7 10.25 -23.81 -28.85
C ASP A 7 9.30 -22.64 -28.60
N VAL A 8 9.00 -22.38 -27.33
CA VAL A 8 8.25 -21.20 -26.89
C VAL A 8 9.24 -20.04 -26.85
N GLU A 9 9.19 -19.19 -27.86
CA GLU A 9 9.92 -17.91 -27.86
C GLU A 9 9.37 -16.99 -26.77
N THR A 10 10.21 -16.66 -25.80
CA THR A 10 9.94 -15.57 -24.83
C THR A 10 10.10 -14.21 -25.51
N PRO A 11 9.11 -13.32 -25.42
CA PRO A 11 9.24 -11.98 -26.01
C PRO A 11 10.34 -11.19 -25.30
N ARG A 12 11.30 -10.67 -26.05
CA ARG A 12 12.34 -9.76 -25.57
C ARG A 12 11.71 -8.42 -25.18
N LEU A 13 11.85 -8.05 -23.93
CA LEU A 13 11.49 -6.75 -23.32
C LEU A 13 12.47 -5.64 -23.74
N SER A 14 12.52 -5.28 -25.04
CA SER A 14 13.46 -4.27 -25.54
C SER A 14 12.85 -2.92 -25.93
N HIS A 15 11.58 -2.62 -25.59
CA HIS A 15 10.93 -1.37 -26.02
C HIS A 15 10.23 -0.55 -24.90
N LEU A 16 10.67 -0.68 -23.65
CA LEU A 16 10.08 0.10 -22.55
C LEU A 16 11.00 1.20 -21.98
N THR A 17 11.86 1.75 -22.81
CA THR A 17 12.65 2.93 -22.41
C THR A 17 12.48 4.01 -23.43
N ASN A 18 11.45 4.90 -23.31
CA ASN A 18 11.58 6.23 -23.90
C ASN A 18 10.36 7.14 -23.83
N ASP A 19 9.49 7.09 -22.79
CA ASP A 19 8.52 8.20 -22.65
C ASP A 19 8.19 8.49 -21.19
N MET A 20 9.22 8.75 -20.38
CA MET A 20 9.01 9.45 -19.11
C MET A 20 9.17 10.95 -19.35
N PRO A 21 8.18 11.78 -18.99
CA PRO A 21 8.27 13.22 -19.17
C PRO A 21 9.42 13.80 -18.35
N VAL A 22 10.20 14.62 -19.03
CA VAL A 22 11.49 15.19 -18.64
C VAL A 22 11.43 16.12 -17.41
N SER A 23 10.26 16.43 -16.86
CA SER A 23 10.07 17.31 -15.70
C SER A 23 10.14 16.60 -14.33
N CYS A 24 10.24 15.26 -14.31
CA CYS A 24 10.51 14.51 -13.07
C CYS A 24 12.02 14.26 -12.89
N LYS A 25 12.86 15.26 -13.19
CA LYS A 25 14.27 15.10 -13.56
C LYS A 25 15.24 15.10 -12.40
N ARG A 26 16.22 14.30 -12.69
CA ARG A 26 17.64 14.13 -12.27
C ARG A 26 18.15 14.88 -11.03
N GLU A 27 17.92 16.15 -10.86
CA GLU A 27 18.46 16.92 -9.72
C GLU A 27 17.87 16.53 -8.37
N LYS A 28 16.59 16.16 -8.35
CA LYS A 28 15.94 15.66 -7.11
C LYS A 28 16.33 14.22 -6.78
N ALA A 29 16.69 13.42 -7.77
CA ALA A 29 17.15 12.04 -7.53
C ALA A 29 18.54 11.99 -6.88
N GLU A 30 19.44 12.91 -7.18
CA GLU A 30 20.76 12.98 -6.55
C GLU A 30 20.70 13.50 -5.10
N LEU A 31 19.77 14.40 -4.79
CA LEU A 31 19.55 14.84 -3.40
C LEU A 31 18.98 13.71 -2.54
N CYS A 32 18.20 12.83 -3.12
CA CYS A 32 17.54 11.69 -2.49
C CYS A 32 18.50 10.55 -2.13
N LEU A 33 19.60 10.40 -2.87
CA LEU A 33 20.63 9.40 -2.60
C LEU A 33 21.53 9.75 -1.41
N LYS A 34 21.55 11.02 -0.98
CA LYS A 34 22.39 11.48 0.15
C LYS A 34 21.76 11.33 1.52
N GLU A 35 20.47 11.20 1.60
CA GLU A 35 19.76 10.89 2.85
C GLU A 35 19.24 9.45 2.78
N LYS A 36 19.77 8.54 3.62
CA LYS A 36 19.23 7.19 3.85
C LYS A 36 17.85 7.26 4.53
N LYS A 37 16.93 8.05 4.03
CA LYS A 37 15.53 8.01 4.43
C LYS A 37 14.80 7.08 3.48
N MET A 38 14.24 6.03 4.04
CA MET A 38 13.33 5.13 3.36
C MET A 38 12.23 5.96 2.71
N GLN A 39 12.25 6.05 1.38
CA GLN A 39 11.26 6.81 0.63
C GLN A 39 9.95 6.04 0.65
N ILE A 40 9.02 6.55 1.40
CA ILE A 40 7.63 6.19 1.26
C ILE A 40 7.09 6.92 0.04
N TRP A 41 6.43 6.22 -0.81
CA TRP A 41 5.94 6.48 -2.17
C TRP A 41 5.31 7.84 -2.49
N ARG A 42 5.24 8.76 -1.56
CA ARG A 42 4.29 9.83 -1.63
C ARG A 42 4.87 11.17 -1.32
N TRP A 43 5.82 11.57 -2.12
CA TRP A 43 6.34 12.87 -1.88
C TRP A 43 6.31 13.67 -3.16
N ASP A 44 5.87 14.90 -3.02
CA ASP A 44 5.91 15.95 -4.02
C ASP A 44 5.08 15.75 -5.30
N CYS A 45 3.94 15.09 -5.23
CA CYS A 45 2.87 15.36 -6.18
C CYS A 45 2.16 16.64 -5.74
N GLU A 46 2.58 17.77 -6.24
CA GLU A 46 1.96 19.08 -5.96
C GLU A 46 0.57 19.20 -6.58
N GLU A 47 0.24 18.37 -7.59
CA GLU A 47 -1.06 18.37 -8.26
C GLU A 47 -1.90 17.16 -7.88
N LEU A 48 -3.17 17.42 -7.54
CA LEU A 48 -4.18 16.40 -7.35
C LEU A 48 -4.30 15.54 -8.62
N GLY A 49 -4.09 14.23 -8.48
CA GLY A 49 -4.22 13.30 -9.61
C GLY A 49 -2.91 12.90 -10.27
N CYS A 50 -1.82 13.61 -10.06
CA CYS A 50 -0.52 13.28 -10.66
C CYS A 50 -0.10 11.84 -10.40
N TYR A 51 -0.25 11.35 -9.18
CA TYR A 51 0.04 9.96 -8.83
C TYR A 51 -0.90 8.98 -9.53
N ARG A 52 -2.21 9.23 -9.52
CA ARG A 52 -3.20 8.36 -10.15
C ARG A 52 -3.03 8.28 -11.67
N GLU A 53 -2.70 9.39 -12.30
CA GLU A 53 -2.63 9.46 -13.75
C GLU A 53 -1.28 9.04 -14.33
N LYS A 54 -0.19 9.28 -13.60
CA LYS A 54 1.17 9.13 -14.15
C LYS A 54 2.02 8.05 -13.49
N CYS A 55 1.75 7.70 -12.24
CA CYS A 55 2.60 6.82 -11.45
C CYS A 55 1.88 5.57 -10.90
N SER A 56 0.56 5.59 -10.80
CA SER A 56 -0.20 4.42 -10.33
C SER A 56 -0.46 3.45 -11.49
N PRO A 57 -0.26 2.14 -11.30
CA PRO A 57 -0.64 1.16 -12.30
C PRO A 57 -2.16 1.19 -12.53
N LYS A 58 -2.58 1.07 -13.77
CA LYS A 58 -3.99 1.04 -14.14
C LYS A 58 -4.57 -0.34 -13.85
N LEU A 59 -4.91 -0.62 -12.59
CA LEU A 59 -5.37 -1.93 -12.13
C LEU A 59 -6.69 -2.38 -12.76
N THR A 60 -7.50 -1.45 -13.28
CA THR A 60 -8.76 -1.75 -13.96
C THR A 60 -8.60 -2.63 -15.19
N VAL A 61 -7.41 -2.69 -15.78
CA VAL A 61 -7.16 -3.59 -16.92
C VAL A 61 -7.22 -5.08 -16.54
N PHE A 62 -7.23 -5.40 -15.27
CA PHE A 62 -7.31 -6.76 -14.73
C PHE A 62 -8.70 -7.14 -14.22
N GLU A 63 -9.72 -6.28 -14.36
CA GLU A 63 -11.08 -6.55 -13.83
C GLU A 63 -11.68 -7.84 -14.40
N ASP A 64 -11.43 -8.16 -15.67
CA ASP A 64 -11.91 -9.37 -16.31
C ASP A 64 -11.17 -10.65 -15.90
N CYS A 65 -10.02 -10.51 -15.20
CA CYS A 65 -9.26 -11.66 -14.71
C CYS A 65 -9.91 -12.33 -13.49
N PHE A 66 -10.85 -11.66 -12.83
CA PHE A 66 -11.44 -12.13 -11.58
C PHE A 66 -12.94 -12.47 -11.74
N PRO A 67 -13.41 -13.54 -11.07
CA PRO A 67 -14.82 -13.90 -11.13
C PRO A 67 -15.69 -12.85 -10.40
N ARG A 68 -16.96 -12.73 -10.82
CA ARG A 68 -17.97 -11.94 -10.12
C ARG A 68 -17.64 -10.45 -9.95
N LYS A 69 -16.88 -9.86 -10.88
CA LYS A 69 -16.48 -8.45 -10.85
C LYS A 69 -15.69 -8.07 -9.59
N ILE A 70 -14.89 -8.99 -9.07
CA ILE A 70 -13.93 -8.67 -8.02
C ILE A 70 -12.85 -7.80 -8.64
N ALA A 71 -12.58 -6.64 -8.05
CA ALA A 71 -11.53 -5.73 -8.48
C ALA A 71 -10.31 -5.82 -7.54
N MET A 72 -9.14 -5.49 -8.06
CA MET A 72 -7.97 -5.26 -7.22
C MET A 72 -8.20 -4.02 -6.34
N GLY A 73 -7.80 -4.11 -5.06
CA GLY A 73 -7.69 -2.99 -4.15
C GLY A 73 -6.24 -2.59 -3.95
N ASP A 74 -6.03 -1.41 -3.42
CA ASP A 74 -4.75 -0.90 -2.96
C ASP A 74 -4.66 -0.97 -1.44
N ILE A 75 -3.44 -0.91 -0.93
CA ILE A 75 -3.10 -0.83 0.49
C ILE A 75 -2.09 0.30 0.61
N ASP A 76 -2.34 1.27 1.50
CA ASP A 76 -1.49 2.47 1.62
C ASP A 76 -0.10 2.17 2.17
N GLY A 77 0.05 1.12 2.97
CA GLY A 77 1.35 0.70 3.47
C GLY A 77 1.37 -0.72 4.01
N CYS A 78 2.54 -1.33 3.96
CA CYS A 78 2.78 -2.65 4.54
C CYS A 78 4.20 -2.73 5.07
N VAL A 79 4.39 -3.39 6.20
CA VAL A 79 5.70 -3.74 6.75
C VAL A 79 5.66 -5.16 7.30
N GLU A 80 6.79 -5.85 7.17
CA GLU A 80 7.01 -7.19 7.71
C GLU A 80 8.16 -7.16 8.71
N ILE A 81 7.97 -7.83 9.87
CA ILE A 81 9.00 -8.06 10.87
C ILE A 81 8.86 -9.50 11.38
N LYS A 82 9.84 -10.35 11.13
CA LYS A 82 9.91 -11.75 11.61
C LYS A 82 8.64 -12.56 11.35
N GLY A 83 8.07 -12.45 10.16
CA GLY A 83 6.84 -13.15 9.76
C GLY A 83 5.54 -12.49 10.22
N LYS A 84 5.61 -11.39 10.96
CA LYS A 84 4.45 -10.60 11.37
C LYS A 84 4.27 -9.41 10.43
N PHE A 85 3.04 -9.17 10.01
CA PHE A 85 2.72 -8.14 9.02
C PHE A 85 1.82 -7.07 9.62
N LEU A 86 2.16 -5.81 9.35
CA LEU A 86 1.28 -4.67 9.58
C LEU A 86 0.87 -4.11 8.23
N PHE A 87 -0.45 -3.99 8.02
CA PHE A 87 -1.06 -3.31 6.90
C PHE A 87 -1.64 -1.98 7.37
N PHE A 88 -1.52 -0.97 6.54
CA PHE A 88 -1.91 0.38 6.87
C PHE A 88 -2.85 0.93 5.80
N GLU A 89 -3.97 1.47 6.24
CA GLU A 89 -4.98 2.07 5.38
C GLU A 89 -5.38 3.43 5.92
N TRP A 90 -5.24 4.46 5.11
CA TRP A 90 -5.60 5.82 5.49
C TRP A 90 -6.90 6.25 4.83
N LYS A 91 -7.83 6.75 5.62
CA LYS A 91 -9.08 7.33 5.16
C LYS A 91 -9.09 8.82 5.43
N SER A 92 -9.62 9.57 4.48
CA SER A 92 -9.87 11.00 4.66
C SER A 92 -10.84 11.20 5.83
N LYS A 93 -10.77 12.35 6.46
CA LYS A 93 -11.58 12.74 7.63
C LYS A 93 -13.05 12.37 7.47
N GLY A 94 -13.55 11.54 8.38
CA GLY A 94 -14.91 10.99 8.33
C GLY A 94 -15.16 9.94 7.26
N GLY A 95 -14.12 9.54 6.51
CA GLY A 95 -14.21 8.47 5.53
C GLY A 95 -14.33 7.09 6.18
N SER A 96 -14.91 6.15 5.45
CA SER A 96 -15.02 4.76 5.87
C SER A 96 -14.33 3.84 4.85
N LEU A 97 -14.01 2.62 5.28
CA LEU A 97 -13.57 1.58 4.38
C LEU A 97 -14.64 1.31 3.31
N LEU A 98 -14.21 1.05 2.10
CA LEU A 98 -15.07 0.43 1.11
C LEU A 98 -15.44 -0.98 1.60
N ARG A 99 -16.63 -1.45 1.25
CA ARG A 99 -17.08 -2.79 1.65
C ARG A 99 -16.10 -3.90 1.23
N SER A 100 -15.48 -3.77 0.08
CA SER A 100 -14.45 -4.69 -0.41
C SER A 100 -13.19 -4.69 0.46
N GLN A 101 -12.73 -3.50 0.89
CA GLN A 101 -11.58 -3.36 1.80
C GLN A 101 -11.91 -3.94 3.18
N GLU A 102 -13.10 -3.66 3.71
CA GLU A 102 -13.56 -4.21 4.99
C GLU A 102 -13.52 -5.75 4.98
N ILE A 103 -14.08 -6.37 3.93
CA ILE A 103 -14.08 -7.83 3.78
C ILE A 103 -12.65 -8.35 3.67
N MET A 104 -11.80 -7.71 2.86
CA MET A 104 -10.42 -8.12 2.66
C MET A 104 -9.63 -8.09 3.97
N PHE A 105 -9.68 -6.99 4.71
CA PHE A 105 -8.97 -6.85 5.98
C PHE A 105 -9.52 -7.77 7.07
N ASP A 106 -10.85 -7.96 7.12
CA ASP A 106 -11.47 -8.88 8.07
C ASP A 106 -11.02 -10.33 7.84
N VAL A 107 -10.98 -10.76 6.58
CA VAL A 107 -10.49 -12.10 6.21
C VAL A 107 -8.99 -12.21 6.53
N LEU A 108 -8.20 -11.18 6.19
CA LEU A 108 -6.76 -11.17 6.38
C LEU A 108 -6.38 -11.39 7.86
N VAL A 109 -6.92 -10.57 8.76
CA VAL A 109 -6.57 -10.66 10.19
C VAL A 109 -7.09 -11.93 10.87
N LYS A 110 -8.16 -12.53 10.34
CA LYS A 110 -8.67 -13.82 10.84
C LYS A 110 -7.85 -15.02 10.38
N LYS A 111 -7.05 -14.88 9.34
CA LYS A 111 -6.21 -15.96 8.81
C LYS A 111 -5.00 -16.26 9.68
N SER A 112 -4.42 -15.25 10.32
CA SER A 112 -3.29 -15.40 11.23
C SER A 112 -3.27 -14.30 12.28
N PRO A 113 -2.90 -14.61 13.54
CA PRO A 113 -2.62 -13.60 14.56
C PRO A 113 -1.42 -12.70 14.22
N ASP A 114 -0.60 -13.12 13.25
CA ASP A 114 0.57 -12.37 12.79
C ASP A 114 0.19 -11.19 11.87
N PHE A 115 -1.07 -11.10 11.47
CA PHE A 115 -1.57 -10.01 10.63
C PHE A 115 -2.29 -8.97 11.47
N THR A 116 -1.85 -7.72 11.33
CA THR A 116 -2.46 -6.57 11.98
C THR A 116 -2.78 -5.51 10.93
N VAL A 117 -3.93 -4.87 11.04
CA VAL A 117 -4.33 -3.76 10.17
C VAL A 117 -4.57 -2.52 11.01
N PHE A 118 -3.96 -1.41 10.62
CA PHE A 118 -4.25 -0.07 11.14
C PHE A 118 -5.09 0.68 10.12
N ILE A 119 -6.26 1.13 10.52
CA ILE A 119 -7.15 1.95 9.71
C ILE A 119 -7.20 3.33 10.35
N VAL A 120 -6.69 4.33 9.65
CA VAL A 120 -6.54 5.70 10.17
C VAL A 120 -7.55 6.62 9.51
N ASP A 121 -8.24 7.41 10.32
CA ASP A 121 -9.12 8.50 9.91
C ASP A 121 -8.39 9.82 10.16
N GLY A 122 -8.13 10.58 9.11
CA GLY A 122 -7.41 11.84 9.22
C GLY A 122 -7.13 12.50 7.88
N ASP A 123 -6.33 13.54 7.89
CA ASP A 123 -5.84 14.20 6.68
C ASP A 123 -4.45 13.67 6.33
N SER A 124 -4.39 12.87 5.27
CA SER A 124 -3.14 12.27 4.80
C SER A 124 -2.13 13.27 4.22
N ARG A 125 -2.55 14.51 3.92
CA ARG A 125 -1.66 15.57 3.38
C ARG A 125 -0.91 16.28 4.50
N THR A 126 -1.62 16.55 5.61
CA THR A 126 -1.05 17.17 6.81
C THR A 126 -0.56 16.15 7.83
N MET A 127 -0.88 14.86 7.64
CA MET A 127 -0.67 13.78 8.60
C MET A 127 -1.43 14.00 9.92
N GLU A 128 -2.51 14.79 9.87
CA GLU A 128 -3.41 14.96 11.01
C GLU A 128 -4.23 13.68 11.21
N VAL A 129 -4.26 13.16 12.43
CA VAL A 129 -5.02 11.98 12.83
C VAL A 129 -6.12 12.40 13.78
N ASN A 130 -7.35 11.94 13.51
CA ASN A 130 -8.49 12.12 14.41
C ASN A 130 -8.72 10.90 15.29
N ARG A 131 -8.64 9.73 14.69
CA ARG A 131 -8.80 8.42 15.34
C ARG A 131 -8.23 7.33 14.46
N PHE A 132 -8.06 6.15 15.04
CA PHE A 132 -7.66 4.97 14.27
C PHE A 132 -8.22 3.69 14.88
N GLU A 133 -8.29 2.64 14.07
CA GLU A 133 -8.66 1.30 14.50
C GLU A 133 -7.48 0.35 14.33
N ILE A 134 -7.35 -0.59 15.27
CA ILE A 134 -6.36 -1.68 15.21
C ILE A 134 -7.13 -2.99 15.12
N TRP A 135 -6.97 -3.69 14.00
CA TRP A 135 -7.60 -4.97 13.75
C TRP A 135 -6.57 -6.10 13.84
N ASN A 136 -6.85 -7.09 14.68
CA ASN A 136 -6.04 -8.30 14.79
C ASN A 136 -6.94 -9.46 15.25
N GLY A 137 -6.94 -10.57 14.52
CA GLY A 137 -7.85 -11.68 14.75
C GLY A 137 -9.32 -11.22 14.76
N ASN A 138 -10.01 -11.44 15.86
CA ASN A 138 -11.39 -10.99 16.06
C ASN A 138 -11.49 -9.63 16.78
N THR A 139 -10.35 -9.02 17.12
CA THR A 139 -10.33 -7.76 17.85
C THR A 139 -10.42 -6.59 16.88
N ARG A 140 -11.25 -5.60 17.24
CA ARG A 140 -11.42 -4.32 16.56
C ARG A 140 -11.33 -3.23 17.61
N LYS A 141 -10.11 -2.76 17.89
CA LYS A 141 -9.87 -1.74 18.90
C LYS A 141 -9.94 -0.36 18.25
N LYS A 142 -10.87 0.48 18.70
CA LYS A 142 -10.95 1.89 18.33
C LYS A 142 -10.15 2.73 19.31
N VAL A 143 -9.40 3.69 18.78
CA VAL A 143 -8.57 4.60 19.56
C VAL A 143 -8.88 6.02 19.08
N GLU A 144 -9.45 6.83 19.95
CA GLU A 144 -9.52 8.28 19.76
C GLU A 144 -8.15 8.85 20.11
N GLY A 145 -7.45 9.41 19.14
CA GLY A 145 -6.09 9.82 19.37
C GLY A 145 -5.46 10.51 18.17
N ASP A 146 -4.42 11.26 18.44
CA ASP A 146 -3.65 12.02 17.48
C ASP A 146 -2.51 11.19 16.83
N PHE A 147 -1.72 11.87 16.00
CA PHE A 147 -0.57 11.28 15.33
C PHE A 147 0.46 10.68 16.30
N SER A 148 0.66 11.29 17.47
CA SER A 148 1.62 10.79 18.48
C SER A 148 1.17 9.45 19.04
N GLN A 149 -0.13 9.29 19.29
CA GLN A 149 -0.71 8.03 19.77
C GLN A 149 -0.70 6.95 18.70
N LEU A 150 -0.98 7.31 17.44
CA LEU A 150 -0.84 6.40 16.30
C LEU A 150 0.60 5.90 16.20
N LYS A 151 1.57 6.82 16.19
CA LYS A 151 3.00 6.48 16.12
C LYS A 151 3.42 5.56 17.26
N LYS A 152 3.03 5.86 18.48
CA LYS A 152 3.29 4.99 19.65
C LYS A 152 2.69 3.60 19.48
N SER A 153 1.47 3.49 18.95
CA SER A 153 0.82 2.20 18.72
C SER A 153 1.55 1.37 17.66
N ILE A 154 2.09 2.01 16.63
CA ILE A 154 2.94 1.35 15.62
C ILE A 154 4.27 0.91 16.23
N GLU A 155 4.90 1.74 17.06
CA GLU A 155 6.14 1.38 17.78
C GLU A 155 5.91 0.20 18.75
N ASP A 156 4.77 0.16 19.44
CA ASP A 156 4.39 -0.94 20.32
C ASP A 156 4.20 -2.24 19.52
N TRP A 157 3.53 -2.15 18.37
CA TRP A 157 3.41 -3.28 17.44
C TRP A 157 4.78 -3.75 16.94
N ALA A 158 5.66 -2.84 16.54
CA ALA A 158 6.99 -3.19 16.03
C ALA A 158 7.83 -3.90 17.10
N ARG A 159 7.79 -3.44 18.35
CA ARG A 159 8.45 -4.15 19.48
C ARG A 159 7.91 -5.55 19.69
N TRP A 160 6.59 -5.71 19.65
CA TRP A 160 5.96 -7.03 19.73
C TRP A 160 6.35 -7.91 18.54
N ALA A 161 6.41 -7.35 17.35
CA ALA A 161 6.75 -8.09 16.13
C ALA A 161 8.22 -8.56 16.16
N ASP A 162 9.13 -7.75 16.73
CA ASP A 162 10.55 -8.06 16.81
C ASP A 162 10.93 -8.98 18.00
N ALA A 163 10.04 -9.19 18.94
CA ALA A 163 10.25 -10.12 20.05
C ALA A 163 10.16 -11.58 19.59
#